data_fae1df136ed12bb7a0a3cbf5b0246be0
#
_entry.id   fae1df136ed12bb7a0a3cbf5b0246be0
#
_cell.length_a   1.000
_cell.length_b   1.000
_cell.length_c   1.000
_cell.angle_alpha   90.00
_cell.angle_beta   90.00
_cell.angle_gamma   90.00
#
_symmetry.space_group_name_H-M   'P 1'
#
loop_
_entity.id
_entity.type
_entity.pdbx_description
1 polymer ?
#
loop_
_entity_poly.entity_id
_entity_poly.type
_entity_poly.pdbx_seq_one_letter_code
_entity_poly.pdbx_strand_id
1 'polypeptide(L)'
;MKKLTQTMKWLTGSAVLVSMLALGACGEQQQQAAAPQEEQAEQAQQEVIVWKLAQTWGTGFPIFGDAVIKMADLVKAMSGGQMEIRIDSANKHKAALGILDMVKAGQYEMGHSASYYWKGKDPNTMFFSTMPFGMIAPEQYAWFYYGGGMDLMKKVYDKQGVYSFPGGNTGNQMGGWFAKEINTLEDLQGLKMRIPGFAGEVLSQLGVVVTNIAPGELYTALERGTIDALEWVGPSLDLNMGFQKIAPYYYTGWHEPATELQFMVNKEAFDGLPPHLQEILTVAMEFAAYDMYARSYHDSAVNWASIEQEYPEVRIRTFPPEIIAAMKEANRELLEESAAADPMFKEILDSQTAYMKMARKWTEISDYAYLKDNLE
;
A
#
# COMPACT_ATOMS: atom_id res chain seq x y z
N MET A 1 16.31 -10.32 45.69
CA MET A 1 17.42 -11.02 46.37
C MET A 1 18.19 -11.84 45.34
N LYS A 2 19.55 -11.72 45.41
CA LYS A 2 20.62 -12.44 44.72
C LYS A 2 20.91 -12.10 43.25
N LYS A 3 21.91 -11.20 43.11
CA LYS A 3 22.81 -10.98 42.00
C LYS A 3 23.71 -12.20 41.78
N LEU A 4 23.99 -12.58 40.56
CA LEU A 4 25.16 -13.39 40.23
C LEU A 4 25.96 -12.65 39.14
N THR A 5 27.09 -12.11 39.59
CA THR A 5 28.22 -11.64 38.80
C THR A 5 29.14 -12.81 38.52
N GLN A 6 29.55 -13.01 37.27
CA GLN A 6 30.69 -13.85 36.94
C GLN A 6 31.72 -13.07 36.11
N THR A 7 32.86 -12.90 36.74
CA THR A 7 34.10 -12.36 36.23
C THR A 7 34.87 -13.43 35.42
N MET A 8 35.38 -13.07 34.25
CA MET A 8 36.30 -13.93 33.51
C MET A 8 37.69 -13.29 33.44
N LYS A 9 38.65 -14.09 33.88
CA LYS A 9 40.06 -13.71 34.08
C LYS A 9 40.87 -13.75 32.77
N TRP A 10 41.76 -12.82 32.64
CA TRP A 10 42.87 -12.74 31.69
C TRP A 10 43.95 -13.80 31.99
N LEU A 11 44.49 -14.41 30.97
CA LEU A 11 45.76 -15.15 31.02
C LEU A 11 46.70 -14.64 29.95
N THR A 12 47.78 -14.05 30.43
CA THR A 12 48.99 -13.64 29.72
C THR A 12 49.97 -14.81 29.63
N GLY A 13 50.67 -14.98 28.52
CA GLY A 13 51.76 -15.97 28.35
C GLY A 13 52.71 -15.56 27.25
N SER A 14 53.76 -15.28 27.57
CA SER A 14 55.15 -14.83 27.41
C SER A 14 55.84 -15.37 26.16
N ALA A 15 56.74 -14.51 25.71
CA ALA A 15 57.72 -14.63 24.62
C ALA A 15 58.82 -15.66 24.89
N VAL A 16 59.36 -16.25 23.83
CA VAL A 16 60.73 -16.80 23.82
C VAL A 16 61.44 -16.39 22.52
N LEU A 17 62.50 -15.62 22.71
CA LEU A 17 63.54 -15.33 21.71
C LEU A 17 64.52 -16.51 21.65
N VAL A 18 64.91 -16.92 20.45
CA VAL A 18 66.20 -17.61 20.25
C VAL A 18 66.84 -17.05 18.98
N SER A 19 68.01 -16.47 19.21
CA SER A 19 68.96 -16.03 18.18
C SER A 19 69.93 -17.14 17.87
N MET A 20 70.31 -17.33 16.61
CA MET A 20 71.66 -17.87 16.27
C MET A 20 72.10 -17.39 14.88
N LEU A 21 73.30 -16.81 14.87
CA LEU A 21 74.11 -16.39 13.73
C LEU A 21 74.74 -17.63 13.02
N ALA A 22 74.87 -17.54 11.70
CA ALA A 22 76.03 -18.11 10.99
C ALA A 22 76.24 -17.38 9.66
N LEU A 23 77.45 -17.01 9.46
CA LEU A 23 78.12 -16.31 8.33
C LEU A 23 78.29 -17.26 7.13
N GLY A 24 78.22 -16.72 5.92
CA GLY A 24 78.68 -17.37 4.70
C GLY A 24 78.53 -16.45 3.48
N ALA A 25 79.64 -16.06 2.88
CA ALA A 25 79.80 -15.01 1.89
C ALA A 25 79.54 -15.44 0.43
N CYS A 26 79.40 -14.37 -0.40
CA CYS A 26 79.67 -14.23 -1.85
C CYS A 26 78.64 -14.67 -2.85
N GLY A 27 78.21 -13.71 -3.67
CA GLY A 27 77.69 -13.88 -5.01
C GLY A 27 76.68 -12.77 -5.41
N GLU A 28 77.22 -11.69 -5.99
CA GLU A 28 76.37 -10.63 -6.64
C GLU A 28 75.56 -11.20 -7.78
N GLN A 29 74.25 -11.03 -7.70
CA GLN A 29 73.39 -10.74 -8.86
C GLN A 29 72.20 -9.97 -8.37
N GLN A 30 72.17 -8.69 -8.72
CA GLN A 30 70.98 -7.83 -8.57
C GLN A 30 69.84 -8.34 -9.44
N GLN A 31 68.89 -9.03 -8.85
CA GLN A 31 67.57 -9.13 -9.40
C GLN A 31 66.69 -8.16 -8.65
N GLN A 32 66.36 -7.04 -9.32
CA GLN A 32 65.30 -6.14 -8.89
C GLN A 32 64.03 -6.95 -8.78
N ALA A 33 63.61 -7.26 -7.58
CA ALA A 33 62.27 -7.71 -7.30
C ALA A 33 61.30 -6.56 -7.59
N ALA A 34 60.53 -6.72 -8.68
CA ALA A 34 59.39 -5.86 -8.96
C ALA A 34 58.47 -5.91 -7.76
N ALA A 35 58.19 -4.77 -7.14
CA ALA A 35 57.12 -4.62 -6.17
C ALA A 35 55.81 -5.09 -6.81
N PRO A 36 54.92 -5.75 -6.04
CA PRO A 36 53.57 -6.01 -6.53
C PRO A 36 52.91 -4.67 -6.86
N GLN A 37 52.59 -4.44 -8.12
CA GLN A 37 51.64 -3.40 -8.47
C GLN A 37 50.34 -3.79 -7.76
N GLU A 38 50.01 -3.04 -6.72
CA GLU A 38 48.60 -2.96 -6.26
C GLU A 38 47.81 -2.55 -7.49
N GLU A 39 47.09 -3.51 -8.06
CA GLU A 39 45.95 -3.25 -8.90
C GLU A 39 45.00 -2.39 -8.06
N GLN A 40 45.15 -1.08 -8.16
CA GLN A 40 44.06 -0.14 -7.89
C GLN A 40 42.99 -0.52 -8.89
N ALA A 41 42.07 -1.41 -8.46
CA ALA A 41 40.81 -1.56 -9.11
C ALA A 41 40.21 -0.15 -9.15
N GLU A 42 40.27 0.52 -10.28
CA GLU A 42 39.42 1.63 -10.63
C GLU A 42 38.01 1.15 -10.37
N GLN A 43 37.47 1.43 -9.18
CA GLN A 43 36.04 1.43 -8.97
C GLN A 43 35.51 2.51 -9.92
N ALA A 44 35.15 2.08 -11.12
CA ALA A 44 34.35 2.90 -11.99
C ALA A 44 33.19 3.41 -11.13
N GLN A 45 33.13 4.70 -10.88
CA GLN A 45 32.01 5.34 -10.19
C GLN A 45 30.79 4.98 -11.03
N GLN A 46 30.06 3.95 -10.59
CA GLN A 46 28.85 3.52 -11.24
C GLN A 46 27.87 4.67 -11.08
N GLU A 47 27.46 5.27 -12.19
CA GLU A 47 26.54 6.41 -12.20
C GLU A 47 25.26 6.01 -11.45
N VAL A 48 24.89 6.78 -10.41
CA VAL A 48 23.72 6.51 -9.59
C VAL A 48 22.48 6.84 -10.39
N ILE A 49 21.62 5.86 -10.58
CA ILE A 49 20.32 6.05 -11.22
C ILE A 49 19.38 6.72 -10.21
N VAL A 50 18.93 7.93 -10.52
CA VAL A 50 18.03 8.70 -9.67
C VAL A 50 16.68 8.82 -10.34
N TRP A 51 15.66 8.19 -9.74
CA TRP A 51 14.27 8.31 -10.18
C TRP A 51 13.45 9.21 -9.27
N LYS A 52 12.37 9.77 -9.81
CA LYS A 52 11.37 10.54 -9.06
C LYS A 52 10.08 9.74 -8.96
N LEU A 53 9.48 9.77 -7.77
CA LEU A 53 8.19 9.18 -7.50
C LEU A 53 7.20 10.27 -7.08
N ALA A 54 6.06 10.37 -7.77
CA ALA A 54 4.94 11.22 -7.36
C ALA A 54 3.94 10.40 -6.52
N GLN A 55 3.48 10.94 -5.38
CA GLN A 55 2.46 10.29 -4.58
C GLN A 55 1.22 11.15 -4.37
N THR A 56 0.05 10.51 -4.27
CA THR A 56 -1.23 11.17 -3.98
C THR A 56 -1.25 11.84 -2.60
N TRP A 57 -0.41 11.38 -1.70
CA TRP A 57 -0.42 11.75 -0.28
C TRP A 57 0.37 13.02 -0.03
N GLY A 58 -0.04 13.75 1.03
CA GLY A 58 0.67 14.94 1.50
C GLY A 58 2.04 14.62 2.11
N THR A 59 2.81 15.65 2.38
CA THR A 59 4.11 15.51 3.06
C THR A 59 3.92 14.96 4.47
N GLY A 60 4.67 13.89 4.81
CA GLY A 60 4.59 13.26 6.14
C GLY A 60 3.27 12.52 6.39
N PHE A 61 2.55 12.13 5.35
CA PHE A 61 1.31 11.37 5.51
C PHE A 61 1.63 9.98 6.07
N PRO A 62 1.05 9.61 7.21
CA PRO A 62 1.39 8.36 7.89
C PRO A 62 0.96 7.13 7.07
N ILE A 63 1.55 6.00 7.36
CA ILE A 63 1.27 4.69 6.76
C ILE A 63 1.50 4.68 5.23
N PHE A 64 0.70 5.42 4.45
CA PHE A 64 0.80 5.47 2.99
C PHE A 64 2.11 6.11 2.51
N GLY A 65 2.48 7.26 3.08
CA GLY A 65 3.75 7.90 2.80
C GLY A 65 4.94 7.11 3.34
N ASP A 66 4.76 6.46 4.50
CA ASP A 66 5.80 5.62 5.11
C ASP A 66 6.11 4.39 4.25
N ALA A 67 5.11 3.78 3.60
CA ALA A 67 5.31 2.67 2.66
C ALA A 67 6.19 3.09 1.46
N VAL A 68 5.97 4.30 0.94
CA VAL A 68 6.78 4.84 -0.16
C VAL A 68 8.23 5.09 0.29
N ILE A 69 8.43 5.65 1.49
CA ILE A 69 9.75 5.84 2.09
C ILE A 69 10.44 4.50 2.30
N LYS A 70 9.74 3.52 2.87
CA LYS A 70 10.25 2.16 3.08
C LYS A 70 10.73 1.51 1.79
N MET A 71 9.95 1.60 0.73
CA MET A 71 10.30 1.09 -0.60
C MET A 71 11.58 1.78 -1.11
N ALA A 72 11.66 3.11 -1.04
CA ALA A 72 12.82 3.87 -1.50
C ALA A 72 14.11 3.53 -0.73
N ASP A 73 14.01 3.38 0.59
CA ASP A 73 15.12 2.99 1.46
C ASP A 73 15.61 1.58 1.14
N LEU A 74 14.68 0.63 0.89
CA LEU A 74 15.03 -0.72 0.49
C LEU A 74 15.73 -0.77 -0.86
N VAL A 75 15.23 -0.03 -1.86
CA VAL A 75 15.89 0.08 -3.18
C VAL A 75 17.32 0.58 -3.02
N LYS A 76 17.52 1.65 -2.27
CA LYS A 76 18.85 2.22 -2.02
C LYS A 76 19.78 1.22 -1.30
N ALA A 77 19.28 0.57 -0.26
CA ALA A 77 20.06 -0.39 0.53
C ALA A 77 20.43 -1.64 -0.29
N MET A 78 19.45 -2.28 -0.95
CA MET A 78 19.67 -3.52 -1.70
C MET A 78 20.50 -3.31 -2.97
N SER A 79 20.40 -2.13 -3.60
CA SER A 79 21.21 -1.78 -4.77
C SER A 79 22.64 -1.33 -4.40
N GLY A 80 23.00 -1.29 -3.11
CA GLY A 80 24.29 -0.74 -2.68
C GLY A 80 24.44 0.74 -3.05
N GLY A 81 23.34 1.49 -3.17
CA GLY A 81 23.32 2.90 -3.57
C GLY A 81 23.36 3.14 -5.08
N GLN A 82 23.28 2.10 -5.92
CA GLN A 82 23.23 2.26 -7.40
C GLN A 82 21.93 2.91 -7.86
N MET A 83 20.85 2.80 -7.08
CA MET A 83 19.55 3.42 -7.39
C MET A 83 19.01 4.18 -6.19
N GLU A 84 18.48 5.37 -6.46
CA GLU A 84 17.86 6.25 -5.47
C GLU A 84 16.50 6.73 -5.98
N ILE A 85 15.46 6.66 -5.11
CA ILE A 85 14.12 7.16 -5.42
C ILE A 85 13.86 8.45 -4.64
N ARG A 86 13.58 9.55 -5.34
CA ARG A 86 13.20 10.85 -4.75
C ARG A 86 11.70 11.00 -4.76
N ILE A 87 11.12 11.18 -3.58
CA ILE A 87 9.67 11.22 -3.38
C ILE A 87 9.16 12.65 -3.43
N ASP A 88 8.19 12.91 -4.28
CA ASP A 88 7.45 14.15 -4.39
C ASP A 88 6.00 13.96 -3.92
N SER A 89 5.64 14.65 -2.85
CA SER A 89 4.28 14.61 -2.29
C SER A 89 3.30 15.46 -3.11
N ALA A 90 2.00 15.26 -2.89
CA ALA A 90 0.94 16.08 -3.48
C ALA A 90 1.11 17.58 -3.19
N ASN A 91 1.70 17.93 -2.04
CA ASN A 91 2.00 19.33 -1.71
C ASN A 91 3.01 19.97 -2.67
N LYS A 92 3.89 19.17 -3.28
CA LYS A 92 4.91 19.65 -4.22
C LYS A 92 4.36 19.74 -5.65
N HIS A 93 3.79 18.68 -6.20
CA HIS A 93 3.35 18.63 -7.60
C HIS A 93 1.92 19.14 -7.83
N LYS A 94 1.10 19.33 -6.76
CA LYS A 94 -0.24 19.92 -6.79
C LYS A 94 -1.31 19.18 -7.61
N ALA A 95 -1.07 17.91 -7.93
CA ALA A 95 -1.97 17.08 -8.76
C ALA A 95 -2.20 15.71 -8.11
N ALA A 96 -2.78 15.70 -6.89
CA ALA A 96 -2.95 14.51 -6.07
C ALA A 96 -3.62 13.32 -6.80
N LEU A 97 -4.62 13.57 -7.64
CA LEU A 97 -5.35 12.55 -8.40
C LEU A 97 -4.84 12.40 -9.85
N GLY A 98 -3.74 13.05 -10.22
CA GLY A 98 -3.14 13.03 -11.57
C GLY A 98 -1.93 12.10 -11.71
N ILE A 99 -1.66 11.22 -10.76
CA ILE A 99 -0.43 10.43 -10.71
C ILE A 99 -0.25 9.56 -11.95
N LEU A 100 -1.30 8.86 -12.39
CA LEU A 100 -1.24 8.02 -13.58
C LEU A 100 -0.77 8.82 -14.82
N ASP A 101 -1.32 10.03 -15.03
CA ASP A 101 -0.97 10.85 -16.20
C ASP A 101 0.48 11.31 -16.13
N MET A 102 0.97 11.69 -14.96
CA MET A 102 2.36 12.11 -14.77
C MET A 102 3.35 10.98 -15.06
N VAL A 103 3.04 9.76 -14.62
CA VAL A 103 3.88 8.58 -14.90
C VAL A 103 3.82 8.19 -16.37
N LYS A 104 2.62 8.17 -16.99
CA LYS A 104 2.44 7.93 -18.43
C LYS A 104 3.22 8.90 -19.28
N ALA A 105 3.24 10.16 -18.90
CA ALA A 105 3.93 11.22 -19.64
C ALA A 105 5.45 11.24 -19.39
N GLY A 106 5.99 10.35 -18.55
CA GLY A 106 7.41 10.31 -18.20
C GLY A 106 7.88 11.54 -17.38
N GLN A 107 6.96 12.29 -16.78
CA GLN A 107 7.31 13.38 -15.87
C GLN A 107 7.88 12.83 -14.54
N TYR A 108 7.46 11.65 -14.17
CA TYR A 108 7.93 10.85 -13.06
C TYR A 108 8.11 9.40 -13.55
N GLU A 109 9.20 8.78 -13.11
CA GLU A 109 9.46 7.38 -13.41
C GLU A 109 8.52 6.45 -12.64
N MET A 110 8.08 6.89 -11.46
CA MET A 110 7.20 6.13 -10.57
C MET A 110 6.05 6.96 -10.03
N GLY A 111 5.01 6.26 -9.58
CA GLY A 111 3.90 6.84 -8.85
C GLY A 111 3.39 5.93 -7.73
N HIS A 112 2.74 6.53 -6.72
CA HIS A 112 2.04 5.80 -5.67
C HIS A 112 0.68 6.42 -5.39
N SER A 113 -0.39 5.60 -5.51
CA SER A 113 -1.77 6.07 -5.42
C SER A 113 -2.74 4.90 -5.22
N ALA A 114 -4.04 5.13 -5.40
CA ALA A 114 -5.07 4.09 -5.46
C ALA A 114 -5.67 4.02 -6.88
N SER A 115 -5.77 2.82 -7.43
CA SER A 115 -6.14 2.61 -8.84
C SER A 115 -7.57 3.03 -9.17
N TYR A 116 -8.48 3.05 -8.21
CA TYR A 116 -9.85 3.49 -8.43
C TYR A 116 -10.01 5.00 -8.72
N TYR A 117 -8.97 5.82 -8.46
CA TYR A 117 -9.05 7.25 -8.73
C TYR A 117 -9.12 7.58 -10.23
N TRP A 118 -8.73 6.65 -11.09
CA TRP A 118 -8.83 6.82 -12.53
C TRP A 118 -9.86 5.92 -13.21
N LYS A 119 -10.89 5.49 -12.47
CA LYS A 119 -12.02 4.75 -13.04
C LYS A 119 -12.66 5.45 -14.26
N GLY A 120 -12.65 6.77 -14.29
CA GLY A 120 -13.14 7.54 -15.44
C GLY A 120 -12.27 7.46 -16.70
N LYS A 121 -11.05 6.90 -16.61
CA LYS A 121 -10.15 6.64 -17.74
C LYS A 121 -10.22 5.20 -18.20
N ASP A 122 -10.24 4.27 -17.25
CA ASP A 122 -10.42 2.84 -17.47
C ASP A 122 -11.10 2.24 -16.23
N PRO A 123 -12.37 1.83 -16.33
CA PRO A 123 -13.11 1.28 -15.19
C PRO A 123 -12.49 -0.01 -14.64
N ASN A 124 -11.71 -0.74 -15.47
CA ASN A 124 -11.07 -1.97 -15.04
C ASN A 124 -9.99 -1.77 -13.96
N THR A 125 -9.50 -0.55 -13.80
CA THR A 125 -8.50 -0.22 -12.76
C THR A 125 -9.05 -0.37 -11.35
N MET A 126 -10.36 -0.25 -11.14
CA MET A 126 -10.99 -0.37 -9.83
C MET A 126 -10.76 -1.73 -9.16
N PHE A 127 -10.75 -2.81 -9.95
CA PHE A 127 -10.58 -4.17 -9.45
C PHE A 127 -9.26 -4.39 -8.70
N PHE A 128 -8.24 -3.60 -9.02
CA PHE A 128 -6.90 -3.72 -8.42
C PHE A 128 -6.72 -2.84 -7.19
N SER A 129 -7.77 -2.13 -6.79
CA SER A 129 -7.85 -1.47 -5.48
C SER A 129 -8.82 -2.25 -4.58
N THR A 130 -10.11 -2.13 -4.83
CA THR A 130 -11.14 -2.79 -4.04
C THR A 130 -12.46 -2.89 -4.80
N MET A 131 -13.28 -3.85 -4.42
CA MET A 131 -14.67 -3.95 -4.89
C MET A 131 -15.61 -4.16 -3.69
N PRO A 132 -16.78 -3.52 -3.66
CA PRO A 132 -17.75 -3.73 -2.59
C PRO A 132 -18.11 -5.21 -2.42
N PHE A 133 -18.18 -5.66 -1.17
CA PHE A 133 -18.43 -7.06 -0.79
C PHE A 133 -17.39 -8.07 -1.34
N GLY A 134 -16.26 -7.56 -1.79
CA GLY A 134 -15.18 -8.32 -2.42
C GLY A 134 -14.28 -9.08 -1.45
N MET A 135 -13.05 -9.31 -1.88
CA MET A 135 -12.03 -10.08 -1.13
C MET A 135 -11.49 -9.28 0.05
N ILE A 136 -11.25 -9.95 1.18
CA ILE A 136 -10.41 -9.42 2.26
C ILE A 136 -8.93 -9.47 1.89
N ALA A 137 -8.07 -8.76 2.63
CA ALA A 137 -6.65 -8.61 2.26
C ALA A 137 -5.90 -9.93 2.00
N PRO A 138 -6.00 -11.00 2.83
CA PRO A 138 -5.36 -12.27 2.52
C PRO A 138 -5.86 -12.91 1.23
N GLU A 139 -7.17 -12.82 0.95
CA GLU A 139 -7.78 -13.32 -0.29
C GLU A 139 -7.27 -12.53 -1.51
N GLN A 140 -7.17 -11.19 -1.36
CA GLN A 140 -6.74 -10.29 -2.43
C GLN A 140 -5.27 -10.49 -2.78
N TYR A 141 -4.37 -10.56 -1.80
CA TYR A 141 -2.94 -10.87 -2.05
C TYR A 141 -2.75 -12.25 -2.67
N ALA A 142 -3.46 -13.26 -2.16
CA ALA A 142 -3.38 -14.59 -2.73
C ALA A 142 -3.93 -14.64 -4.18
N TRP A 143 -4.97 -13.87 -4.50
CA TRP A 143 -5.44 -13.70 -5.87
C TRP A 143 -4.42 -12.99 -6.76
N PHE A 144 -3.80 -11.90 -6.29
CA PHE A 144 -2.77 -11.19 -7.04
C PHE A 144 -1.63 -12.13 -7.43
N TYR A 145 -1.02 -12.79 -6.48
CA TYR A 145 0.23 -13.52 -6.71
C TYR A 145 0.04 -14.97 -7.20
N TYR A 146 -1.10 -15.60 -6.91
CA TYR A 146 -1.35 -17.01 -7.23
C TYR A 146 -2.65 -17.27 -7.97
N GLY A 147 -3.56 -16.31 -7.99
CA GLY A 147 -4.89 -16.43 -8.63
C GLY A 147 -4.98 -15.79 -10.02
N GLY A 148 -3.87 -15.31 -10.59
CA GLY A 148 -3.83 -14.68 -11.92
C GLY A 148 -4.10 -13.17 -11.91
N GLY A 149 -4.23 -12.54 -10.74
CA GLY A 149 -4.52 -11.11 -10.60
C GLY A 149 -3.45 -10.22 -11.20
N MET A 150 -2.15 -10.56 -11.03
CA MET A 150 -1.04 -9.80 -11.61
C MET A 150 -1.07 -9.80 -13.13
N ASP A 151 -1.42 -10.93 -13.78
CA ASP A 151 -1.54 -11.02 -15.24
C ASP A 151 -2.68 -10.15 -15.76
N LEU A 152 -3.82 -10.14 -15.06
CA LEU A 152 -4.97 -9.30 -15.40
C LEU A 152 -4.63 -7.82 -15.21
N MET A 153 -3.97 -7.46 -14.11
CA MET A 153 -3.51 -6.10 -13.85
C MET A 153 -2.56 -5.65 -14.96
N LYS A 154 -1.61 -6.49 -15.36
CA LYS A 154 -0.71 -6.21 -16.46
C LYS A 154 -1.46 -5.95 -17.78
N LYS A 155 -2.48 -6.76 -18.13
CA LYS A 155 -3.29 -6.57 -19.34
C LYS A 155 -3.98 -5.19 -19.37
N VAL A 156 -4.48 -4.72 -18.21
CA VAL A 156 -5.14 -3.42 -18.10
C VAL A 156 -4.12 -2.29 -18.23
N TYR A 157 -2.98 -2.37 -17.53
CA TYR A 157 -2.01 -1.27 -17.48
C TYR A 157 -1.04 -1.23 -18.66
N ASP A 158 -0.83 -2.33 -19.40
CA ASP A 158 -0.04 -2.32 -20.64
C ASP A 158 -0.57 -1.29 -21.65
N LYS A 159 -1.91 -1.11 -21.73
CA LYS A 159 -2.55 -0.09 -22.58
C LYS A 159 -2.23 1.34 -22.12
N GLN A 160 -1.81 1.51 -20.88
CA GLN A 160 -1.47 2.81 -20.30
C GLN A 160 0.03 3.12 -20.39
N GLY A 161 0.87 2.18 -20.87
CA GLY A 161 2.32 2.36 -20.91
C GLY A 161 2.98 2.40 -19.54
N VAL A 162 2.38 1.75 -18.54
CA VAL A 162 2.90 1.62 -17.18
C VAL A 162 2.83 0.18 -16.71
N TYR A 163 3.76 -0.20 -15.85
CA TYR A 163 3.63 -1.38 -15.00
C TYR A 163 2.98 -0.99 -13.69
N SER A 164 2.13 -1.88 -13.19
CA SER A 164 1.45 -1.71 -11.90
C SER A 164 1.81 -2.86 -10.97
N PHE A 165 2.03 -2.51 -9.70
CA PHE A 165 2.36 -3.45 -8.62
C PHE A 165 1.51 -3.11 -7.40
N PRO A 166 1.15 -4.09 -6.54
CA PRO A 166 0.62 -3.82 -5.22
C PRO A 166 1.49 -2.81 -4.47
N GLY A 167 0.86 -1.84 -3.84
CA GLY A 167 1.54 -0.71 -3.21
C GLY A 167 1.23 -0.53 -1.73
N GLY A 168 0.43 -1.43 -1.16
CA GLY A 168 0.05 -1.44 0.24
C GLY A 168 -1.44 -1.62 0.47
N ASN A 169 -1.80 -2.48 1.41
CA ASN A 169 -3.18 -2.77 1.72
C ASN A 169 -3.63 -2.12 3.03
N THR A 170 -4.82 -1.56 3.06
CA THR A 170 -5.39 -0.96 4.28
C THR A 170 -6.00 -1.99 5.22
N GLY A 171 -6.24 -3.22 4.75
CA GLY A 171 -7.15 -4.15 5.40
C GLY A 171 -8.60 -3.70 5.24
N ASN A 172 -9.49 -4.23 6.07
CA ASN A 172 -10.91 -3.85 6.04
C ASN A 172 -11.08 -2.40 6.51
N GLN A 173 -11.77 -1.62 5.71
CA GLN A 173 -12.08 -0.23 6.02
C GLN A 173 -13.43 -0.08 6.71
N MET A 174 -13.60 1.05 7.39
CA MET A 174 -14.88 1.45 7.98
C MET A 174 -15.79 2.09 6.93
N GLY A 175 -17.11 1.99 7.14
CA GLY A 175 -18.12 2.53 6.21
C GLY A 175 -18.21 4.06 6.16
N GLY A 176 -17.48 4.74 7.02
CA GLY A 176 -17.29 6.18 7.01
C GLY A 176 -17.87 6.93 8.20
N TRP A 177 -17.65 8.24 8.19
CA TRP A 177 -18.07 9.21 9.19
C TRP A 177 -19.28 9.98 8.67
N PHE A 178 -20.32 10.09 9.52
CA PHE A 178 -21.60 10.71 9.17
C PHE A 178 -21.96 11.78 10.19
N ALA A 179 -22.42 12.92 9.70
CA ALA A 179 -22.96 13.99 10.55
C ALA A 179 -24.35 13.61 11.14
N LYS A 180 -25.07 12.72 10.47
CA LYS A 180 -26.39 12.21 10.89
C LYS A 180 -26.41 10.69 10.88
N GLU A 181 -27.23 10.10 11.75
CA GLU A 181 -27.46 8.67 11.77
C GLU A 181 -28.28 8.21 10.56
N ILE A 182 -27.93 7.09 9.98
CA ILE A 182 -28.59 6.48 8.83
C ILE A 182 -29.37 5.26 9.31
N ASN A 183 -30.67 5.35 9.31
CA ASN A 183 -31.56 4.31 9.83
C ASN A 183 -32.44 3.69 8.76
N THR A 184 -32.71 4.41 7.65
CA THR A 184 -33.59 3.98 6.56
C THR A 184 -32.98 4.31 5.20
N LEU A 185 -33.54 3.75 4.12
CA LEU A 185 -33.13 4.09 2.75
C LEU A 185 -33.43 5.55 2.39
N GLU A 186 -34.45 6.15 3.02
CA GLU A 186 -34.78 7.57 2.84
C GLU A 186 -33.67 8.48 3.36
N ASP A 187 -32.94 8.07 4.40
CA ASP A 187 -31.81 8.86 4.94
C ASP A 187 -30.65 8.98 3.95
N LEU A 188 -30.59 8.10 2.95
CA LEU A 188 -29.60 8.17 1.87
C LEU A 188 -29.97 9.15 0.76
N GLN A 189 -31.26 9.51 0.64
CA GLN A 189 -31.73 10.40 -0.43
C GLN A 189 -31.15 11.80 -0.31
N GLY A 190 -30.37 12.20 -1.31
CA GLY A 190 -29.73 13.51 -1.35
C GLY A 190 -28.56 13.71 -0.36
N LEU A 191 -28.17 12.67 0.40
CA LEU A 191 -26.99 12.70 1.26
C LEU A 191 -25.74 13.02 0.43
N LYS A 192 -25.02 14.06 0.77
CA LYS A 192 -23.78 14.43 0.08
C LYS A 192 -22.63 13.68 0.73
N MET A 193 -22.06 12.71 0.02
CA MET A 193 -20.98 11.89 0.56
C MET A 193 -19.76 11.85 -0.34
N ARG A 194 -18.58 12.01 0.26
CA ARG A 194 -17.34 11.65 -0.41
C ARG A 194 -17.09 10.16 -0.23
N ILE A 195 -17.06 9.45 -1.33
CA ILE A 195 -16.69 8.04 -1.39
C ILE A 195 -16.12 7.72 -2.79
N PRO A 196 -14.93 7.13 -2.90
CA PRO A 196 -14.32 6.83 -4.20
C PRO A 196 -14.78 5.48 -4.76
N GLY A 197 -14.28 5.15 -5.96
CA GLY A 197 -14.38 3.81 -6.52
C GLY A 197 -15.79 3.40 -6.92
N PHE A 198 -16.00 2.08 -6.94
CA PHE A 198 -17.27 1.46 -7.32
C PHE A 198 -18.36 1.63 -6.24
N ALA A 199 -17.95 1.74 -4.98
CA ALA A 199 -18.87 2.01 -3.88
C ALA A 199 -19.64 3.33 -4.06
N GLY A 200 -19.00 4.34 -4.65
CA GLY A 200 -19.67 5.58 -5.01
C GLY A 200 -20.79 5.36 -6.05
N GLU A 201 -20.60 4.47 -7.01
CA GLU A 201 -21.64 4.13 -7.99
C GLU A 201 -22.81 3.39 -7.33
N VAL A 202 -22.52 2.44 -6.44
CA VAL A 202 -23.54 1.73 -5.66
C VAL A 202 -24.40 2.71 -4.86
N LEU A 203 -23.78 3.62 -4.12
CA LEU A 203 -24.52 4.61 -3.33
C LEU A 203 -25.30 5.61 -4.19
N SER A 204 -24.79 5.96 -5.37
CA SER A 204 -25.50 6.82 -6.32
C SER A 204 -26.80 6.19 -6.80
N GLN A 205 -26.86 4.87 -7.01
CA GLN A 205 -28.09 4.14 -7.32
C GLN A 205 -29.13 4.23 -6.19
N LEU A 206 -28.65 4.42 -4.96
CA LEU A 206 -29.52 4.56 -3.77
C LEU A 206 -29.83 6.04 -3.43
N GLY A 207 -29.53 6.98 -4.34
CA GLY A 207 -29.90 8.38 -4.20
C GLY A 207 -28.89 9.26 -3.46
N VAL A 208 -27.70 8.74 -3.13
CA VAL A 208 -26.61 9.54 -2.53
C VAL A 208 -25.98 10.44 -3.59
N VAL A 209 -25.70 11.67 -3.25
CA VAL A 209 -24.94 12.63 -4.09
C VAL A 209 -23.45 12.42 -3.82
N VAL A 210 -22.81 11.63 -4.68
CA VAL A 210 -21.42 11.21 -4.50
C VAL A 210 -20.44 12.20 -5.11
N THR A 211 -19.33 12.43 -4.42
CA THR A 211 -18.20 13.21 -4.91
C THR A 211 -16.87 12.52 -4.59
N ASN A 212 -15.84 12.79 -5.39
CA ASN A 212 -14.48 12.36 -5.13
C ASN A 212 -13.58 13.56 -4.84
N ILE A 213 -13.28 13.77 -3.56
CA ILE A 213 -12.45 14.87 -3.05
C ILE A 213 -11.08 14.32 -2.66
N ALA A 214 -10.01 15.06 -2.96
CA ALA A 214 -8.65 14.69 -2.61
C ALA A 214 -8.45 14.62 -1.08
N PRO A 215 -7.56 13.73 -0.59
CA PRO A 215 -7.39 13.49 0.85
C PRO A 215 -7.18 14.74 1.71
N GLY A 216 -6.36 15.68 1.25
CA GLY A 216 -6.04 16.90 1.99
C GLY A 216 -7.20 17.90 2.16
N GLU A 217 -8.35 17.67 1.53
CA GLU A 217 -9.51 18.57 1.56
C GLU A 217 -10.69 18.00 2.38
N LEU A 218 -10.62 16.74 2.81
CA LEU A 218 -11.73 15.99 3.40
C LEU A 218 -12.24 16.61 4.71
N TYR A 219 -11.32 16.91 5.63
CA TYR A 219 -11.69 17.52 6.92
C TYR A 219 -12.47 18.82 6.72
N THR A 220 -11.94 19.72 5.89
CA THR A 220 -12.58 21.02 5.63
C THR A 220 -13.92 20.86 4.93
N ALA A 221 -14.07 19.90 4.01
CA ALA A 221 -15.32 19.65 3.31
C ALA A 221 -16.43 19.18 4.26
N LEU A 222 -16.12 18.28 5.18
CA LEU A 222 -17.06 17.79 6.20
C LEU A 222 -17.36 18.86 7.25
N GLU A 223 -16.34 19.54 7.78
CA GLU A 223 -16.47 20.59 8.79
C GLU A 223 -17.38 21.74 8.31
N ARG A 224 -17.26 22.13 7.03
CA ARG A 224 -18.07 23.20 6.43
C ARG A 224 -19.44 22.76 5.94
N GLY A 225 -19.78 21.48 6.06
CA GLY A 225 -21.05 20.94 5.56
C GLY A 225 -21.17 20.95 4.02
N THR A 226 -20.03 21.01 3.30
CA THR A 226 -20.01 20.83 1.84
C THR A 226 -20.41 19.39 1.51
N ILE A 227 -20.04 18.45 2.38
CA ILE A 227 -20.48 17.06 2.41
C ILE A 227 -21.09 16.75 3.78
N ASP A 228 -22.03 15.79 3.84
CA ASP A 228 -22.70 15.33 5.05
C ASP A 228 -22.04 14.09 5.64
N ALA A 229 -21.27 13.39 4.81
CA ALA A 229 -20.55 12.17 5.18
C ALA A 229 -19.30 12.00 4.33
N LEU A 230 -18.34 11.26 4.86
CA LEU A 230 -17.18 10.80 4.11
C LEU A 230 -16.75 9.41 4.56
N GLU A 231 -16.19 8.69 3.63
CA GLU A 231 -15.41 7.50 3.84
C GLU A 231 -13.93 7.85 3.62
N TRP A 232 -13.04 7.28 4.46
CA TRP A 232 -11.61 7.46 4.26
C TRP A 232 -10.86 6.13 4.36
N VAL A 233 -10.63 5.58 5.53
CA VAL A 233 -9.98 4.27 5.70
C VAL A 233 -10.56 3.53 6.92
N GLY A 234 -10.17 3.95 8.10
CA GLY A 234 -10.44 3.30 9.35
C GLY A 234 -9.61 3.94 10.47
N PRO A 235 -9.65 3.41 11.69
CA PRO A 235 -9.00 4.04 12.84
C PRO A 235 -7.52 4.38 12.63
N SER A 236 -6.80 3.54 11.84
CA SER A 236 -5.38 3.74 11.54
C SER A 236 -5.05 5.12 11.00
N LEU A 237 -5.91 5.67 10.14
CA LEU A 237 -5.72 6.98 9.49
C LEU A 237 -6.76 8.00 9.90
N ASP A 238 -8.00 7.59 10.18
CA ASP A 238 -9.12 8.49 10.43
C ASP A 238 -8.92 9.33 11.69
N LEU A 239 -8.34 8.74 12.74
CA LEU A 239 -8.01 9.45 13.99
C LEU A 239 -7.09 10.66 13.72
N ASN A 240 -6.06 10.45 12.89
CA ASN A 240 -5.11 11.50 12.52
C ASN A 240 -5.73 12.60 11.65
N MET A 241 -6.77 12.26 10.88
CA MET A 241 -7.52 13.23 10.08
C MET A 241 -8.49 14.07 10.91
N GLY A 242 -8.83 13.62 12.12
CA GLY A 242 -9.63 14.38 13.09
C GLY A 242 -11.13 14.28 12.87
N PHE A 243 -11.65 13.36 12.06
CA PHE A 243 -13.07 13.22 11.72
C PHE A 243 -13.95 12.99 12.94
N GLN A 244 -13.45 12.29 13.97
CA GLN A 244 -14.13 12.05 15.24
C GLN A 244 -14.54 13.34 15.97
N LYS A 245 -13.93 14.48 15.64
CA LYS A 245 -14.23 15.79 16.25
C LYS A 245 -15.41 16.51 15.60
N ILE A 246 -15.79 16.09 14.39
CA ILE A 246 -16.76 16.81 13.55
C ILE A 246 -17.92 15.95 13.06
N ALA A 247 -17.83 14.62 13.21
CA ALA A 247 -18.89 13.68 12.85
C ALA A 247 -19.06 12.62 13.95
N PRO A 248 -20.25 12.47 14.56
CA PRO A 248 -20.43 11.60 15.71
C PRO A 248 -20.72 10.13 15.36
N TYR A 249 -21.09 9.81 14.13
CA TYR A 249 -21.46 8.46 13.72
C TYR A 249 -20.38 7.82 12.86
N TYR A 250 -19.88 6.67 13.29
CA TYR A 250 -18.84 5.92 12.60
C TYR A 250 -19.36 4.55 12.23
N TYR A 251 -19.49 4.27 10.94
CA TYR A 251 -20.15 3.07 10.45
C TYR A 251 -19.15 1.96 10.14
N THR A 252 -19.55 0.70 10.42
CA THR A 252 -18.78 -0.49 10.03
C THR A 252 -18.73 -0.64 8.51
N GLY A 253 -17.66 -1.26 8.01
CA GLY A 253 -17.39 -1.39 6.59
C GLY A 253 -18.31 -2.36 5.84
N TRP A 254 -18.52 -2.07 4.55
CA TRP A 254 -19.28 -2.91 3.62
C TRP A 254 -18.64 -2.92 2.21
N HIS A 255 -17.87 -1.90 1.90
CA HIS A 255 -17.47 -1.51 0.54
C HIS A 255 -16.00 -1.79 0.22
N GLU A 256 -15.12 -1.69 1.20
CA GLU A 256 -13.68 -1.86 1.05
C GLU A 256 -13.14 -2.88 2.06
N PRO A 257 -13.39 -4.19 1.84
CA PRO A 257 -12.91 -5.24 2.75
C PRO A 257 -11.39 -5.41 2.71
N ALA A 258 -10.76 -4.89 1.65
CA ALA A 258 -9.33 -4.71 1.48
C ALA A 258 -9.12 -3.67 0.38
N THR A 259 -8.32 -2.65 0.65
CA THR A 259 -8.00 -1.64 -0.37
C THR A 259 -6.51 -1.66 -0.62
N GLU A 260 -6.16 -2.18 -1.79
CA GLU A 260 -4.78 -2.18 -2.27
C GLU A 260 -4.46 -0.85 -2.93
N LEU A 261 -3.41 -0.21 -2.46
CA LEU A 261 -2.76 0.89 -3.15
C LEU A 261 -1.87 0.35 -4.27
N GLN A 262 -1.29 1.22 -5.04
CA GLN A 262 -0.58 0.87 -6.25
C GLN A 262 0.74 1.61 -6.34
N PHE A 263 1.84 0.88 -6.58
CA PHE A 263 3.01 1.43 -7.24
C PHE A 263 2.82 1.34 -8.75
N MET A 264 3.06 2.44 -9.42
CA MET A 264 3.12 2.52 -10.88
C MET A 264 4.54 2.83 -11.31
N VAL A 265 4.99 2.21 -12.39
CA VAL A 265 6.29 2.46 -12.98
C VAL A 265 6.12 2.73 -14.47
N ASN A 266 6.70 3.82 -14.97
CA ASN A 266 6.75 4.07 -16.42
C ASN A 266 7.43 2.88 -17.10
N LYS A 267 6.77 2.33 -18.14
CA LYS A 267 7.20 1.08 -18.76
C LYS A 267 8.57 1.21 -19.43
N GLU A 268 8.82 2.29 -20.14
CA GLU A 268 10.09 2.53 -20.82
C GLU A 268 11.23 2.70 -19.80
N ALA A 269 10.98 3.43 -18.72
CA ALA A 269 11.96 3.60 -17.64
C ALA A 269 12.30 2.25 -16.99
N PHE A 270 11.29 1.42 -16.67
CA PHE A 270 11.51 0.10 -16.07
C PHE A 270 12.28 -0.84 -16.99
N ASP A 271 11.87 -0.94 -18.26
CA ASP A 271 12.50 -1.81 -19.25
C ASP A 271 13.95 -1.38 -19.53
N GLY A 272 14.30 -0.10 -19.30
CA GLY A 272 15.65 0.45 -19.42
C GLY A 272 16.58 0.15 -18.24
N LEU A 273 16.04 -0.34 -17.10
CA LEU A 273 16.87 -0.70 -15.95
C LEU A 273 17.66 -1.99 -16.19
N PRO A 274 18.88 -2.11 -15.63
CA PRO A 274 19.55 -3.39 -15.50
C PRO A 274 18.67 -4.43 -14.79
N PRO A 275 18.69 -5.72 -15.21
CA PRO A 275 17.79 -6.74 -14.65
C PRO A 275 17.84 -6.89 -13.14
N HIS A 276 19.02 -6.74 -12.52
CA HIS A 276 19.14 -6.82 -11.06
C HIS A 276 18.45 -5.64 -10.34
N LEU A 277 18.39 -4.45 -10.96
CA LEU A 277 17.68 -3.30 -10.38
C LEU A 277 16.16 -3.41 -10.59
N GLN A 278 15.71 -4.03 -11.70
CA GLN A 278 14.30 -4.37 -11.88
C GLN A 278 13.82 -5.31 -10.77
N GLU A 279 14.60 -6.33 -10.47
CA GLU A 279 14.30 -7.30 -9.40
C GLU A 279 14.30 -6.64 -8.02
N ILE A 280 15.33 -5.85 -7.70
CA ILE A 280 15.42 -5.09 -6.45
C ILE A 280 14.20 -4.18 -6.27
N LEU A 281 13.80 -3.45 -7.32
CA LEU A 281 12.66 -2.55 -7.28
C LEU A 281 11.36 -3.32 -7.04
N THR A 282 11.17 -4.45 -7.73
CA THR A 282 10.00 -5.32 -7.57
C THR A 282 9.88 -5.85 -6.14
N VAL A 283 10.95 -6.43 -5.61
CA VAL A 283 10.98 -6.97 -4.23
C VAL A 283 10.76 -5.85 -3.21
N ALA A 284 11.33 -4.66 -3.42
CA ALA A 284 11.14 -3.54 -2.52
C ALA A 284 9.67 -3.05 -2.49
N MET A 285 9.00 -3.02 -3.65
CA MET A 285 7.57 -2.68 -3.73
C MET A 285 6.70 -3.74 -3.04
N GLU A 286 6.94 -5.02 -3.29
CA GLU A 286 6.19 -6.12 -2.67
C GLU A 286 6.33 -6.12 -1.14
N PHE A 287 7.57 -5.97 -0.64
CA PHE A 287 7.80 -5.93 0.80
C PHE A 287 7.14 -4.70 1.44
N ALA A 288 7.27 -3.51 0.83
CA ALA A 288 6.67 -2.29 1.36
C ALA A 288 5.13 -2.37 1.38
N ALA A 289 4.53 -3.04 0.39
CA ALA A 289 3.09 -3.26 0.36
C ALA A 289 2.61 -4.15 1.52
N TYR A 290 3.32 -5.25 1.80
CA TYR A 290 2.98 -6.13 2.91
C TYR A 290 3.23 -5.48 4.28
N ASP A 291 4.36 -4.77 4.43
CA ASP A 291 4.69 -4.00 5.65
C ASP A 291 3.60 -2.97 5.96
N MET A 292 3.10 -2.28 4.92
CA MET A 292 1.98 -1.34 5.08
C MET A 292 0.71 -2.03 5.58
N TYR A 293 0.37 -3.22 5.09
CA TYR A 293 -0.78 -3.98 5.56
C TYR A 293 -0.67 -4.32 7.06
N ALA A 294 0.49 -4.87 7.46
CA ALA A 294 0.74 -5.18 8.85
C ALA A 294 0.65 -3.94 9.76
N ARG A 295 1.19 -2.82 9.29
CA ARG A 295 1.12 -1.53 9.97
C ARG A 295 -0.31 -1.00 10.06
N SER A 296 -1.06 -1.03 8.97
CA SER A 296 -2.47 -0.59 8.94
C SER A 296 -3.32 -1.33 9.96
N TYR A 297 -3.13 -2.65 10.05
CA TYR A 297 -3.83 -3.49 11.01
C TYR A 297 -3.46 -3.13 12.46
N HIS A 298 -2.16 -3.00 12.74
CA HIS A 298 -1.67 -2.61 14.06
C HIS A 298 -2.19 -1.25 14.49
N ASP A 299 -2.00 -0.23 13.65
CA ASP A 299 -2.39 1.14 13.97
C ASP A 299 -3.92 1.29 14.06
N SER A 300 -4.71 0.48 13.33
CA SER A 300 -6.16 0.43 13.50
C SER A 300 -6.56 -0.05 14.89
N ALA A 301 -5.92 -1.10 15.41
CA ALA A 301 -6.20 -1.60 16.75
C ALA A 301 -5.81 -0.59 17.85
N VAL A 302 -4.65 0.04 17.72
CA VAL A 302 -4.15 1.06 18.67
C VAL A 302 -5.04 2.29 18.66
N ASN A 303 -5.34 2.82 17.47
CA ASN A 303 -6.14 4.04 17.34
C ASN A 303 -7.61 3.80 17.69
N TRP A 304 -8.12 2.59 17.47
CA TRP A 304 -9.47 2.24 17.92
C TRP A 304 -9.56 2.34 19.46
N ALA A 305 -8.62 1.76 20.19
CA ALA A 305 -8.56 1.88 21.64
C ALA A 305 -8.49 3.35 22.12
N SER A 306 -7.76 4.20 21.38
CA SER A 306 -7.72 5.64 21.66
C SER A 306 -9.06 6.33 21.40
N ILE A 307 -9.76 5.98 20.30
CA ILE A 307 -11.09 6.52 20.01
C ILE A 307 -12.08 6.17 21.12
N GLU A 308 -12.10 4.92 21.58
CA GLU A 308 -12.99 4.47 22.67
C GLU A 308 -12.75 5.24 23.98
N GLN A 309 -11.51 5.55 24.30
CA GLN A 309 -11.14 6.21 25.56
C GLN A 309 -11.29 7.73 25.50
N GLU A 310 -10.87 8.36 24.41
CA GLU A 310 -10.73 9.81 24.31
C GLU A 310 -11.95 10.49 23.68
N TYR A 311 -12.76 9.73 22.89
CA TYR A 311 -13.92 10.24 22.16
C TYR A 311 -15.17 9.38 22.42
N PRO A 312 -15.64 9.26 23.68
CA PRO A 312 -16.77 8.40 24.04
C PRO A 312 -18.11 8.85 23.41
N GLU A 313 -18.16 10.04 22.84
CA GLU A 313 -19.29 10.55 22.05
C GLU A 313 -19.39 9.92 20.66
N VAL A 314 -18.32 9.31 20.11
CA VAL A 314 -18.34 8.60 18.84
C VAL A 314 -19.21 7.35 18.95
N ARG A 315 -20.18 7.27 18.07
CA ARG A 315 -21.18 6.20 18.05
C ARG A 315 -20.89 5.24 16.92
N ILE A 316 -20.39 4.05 17.25
CA ILE A 316 -20.24 2.99 16.26
C ILE A 316 -21.61 2.50 15.84
N ARG A 317 -21.81 2.37 14.53
CA ARG A 317 -23.04 1.93 13.92
C ARG A 317 -22.75 0.86 12.86
N THR A 318 -23.73 0.00 12.66
CA THR A 318 -23.83 -0.90 11.51
C THR A 318 -25.03 -0.46 10.69
N PHE A 319 -24.88 -0.43 9.36
CA PHE A 319 -26.04 -0.14 8.51
C PHE A 319 -27.15 -1.16 8.73
N PRO A 320 -28.41 -0.73 8.79
CA PRO A 320 -29.55 -1.63 8.85
C PRO A 320 -29.51 -2.73 7.78
N PRO A 321 -29.99 -3.95 8.08
CA PRO A 321 -29.94 -5.07 7.12
C PRO A 321 -30.62 -4.76 5.77
N GLU A 322 -31.66 -3.94 5.76
CA GLU A 322 -32.35 -3.53 4.55
C GLU A 322 -31.47 -2.63 3.66
N ILE A 323 -30.67 -1.74 4.26
CA ILE A 323 -29.72 -0.87 3.53
C ILE A 323 -28.61 -1.73 2.94
N ILE A 324 -28.05 -2.67 3.73
CA ILE A 324 -27.03 -3.61 3.24
C ILE A 324 -27.59 -4.47 2.10
N ALA A 325 -28.84 -4.92 2.19
CA ALA A 325 -29.48 -5.69 1.12
C ALA A 325 -29.62 -4.85 -0.16
N ALA A 326 -30.06 -3.60 -0.04
CA ALA A 326 -30.18 -2.67 -1.17
C ALA A 326 -28.80 -2.36 -1.80
N MET A 327 -27.76 -2.15 -0.98
CA MET A 327 -26.38 -1.96 -1.47
C MET A 327 -25.86 -3.19 -2.22
N LYS A 328 -26.13 -4.39 -1.72
CA LYS A 328 -25.75 -5.65 -2.41
C LYS A 328 -26.45 -5.80 -3.75
N GLU A 329 -27.73 -5.48 -3.81
CA GLU A 329 -28.51 -5.57 -5.04
C GLU A 329 -28.03 -4.55 -6.07
N ALA A 330 -27.87 -3.29 -5.70
CA ALA A 330 -27.31 -2.25 -6.57
C ALA A 330 -25.90 -2.63 -7.06
N ASN A 331 -25.05 -3.17 -6.18
CA ASN A 331 -23.73 -3.66 -6.56
C ASN A 331 -23.81 -4.79 -7.60
N ARG A 332 -24.70 -5.77 -7.41
CA ARG A 332 -24.90 -6.88 -8.33
C ARG A 332 -25.32 -6.38 -9.72
N GLU A 333 -26.32 -5.49 -9.77
CA GLU A 333 -26.83 -4.93 -11.03
C GLU A 333 -25.77 -4.16 -11.79
N LEU A 334 -25.02 -3.28 -11.10
CA LEU A 334 -23.94 -2.52 -11.71
C LEU A 334 -22.79 -3.39 -12.23
N LEU A 335 -22.44 -4.46 -11.49
CA LEU A 335 -21.42 -5.41 -11.93
C LEU A 335 -21.85 -6.19 -13.16
N GLU A 336 -23.13 -6.64 -13.22
CA GLU A 336 -23.70 -7.33 -14.38
C GLU A 336 -23.76 -6.42 -15.61
N GLU A 337 -24.21 -5.17 -15.44
CA GLU A 337 -24.24 -4.17 -16.52
C GLU A 337 -22.82 -3.88 -17.05
N SER A 338 -21.87 -3.63 -16.16
CA SER A 338 -20.48 -3.34 -16.55
C SER A 338 -19.82 -4.54 -17.24
N ALA A 339 -20.07 -5.76 -16.77
CA ALA A 339 -19.55 -6.98 -17.37
C ALA A 339 -20.17 -7.26 -18.74
N ALA A 340 -21.41 -6.87 -18.96
CA ALA A 340 -22.07 -6.99 -20.28
C ALA A 340 -21.48 -5.97 -21.29
N ALA A 341 -21.05 -4.82 -20.82
CA ALA A 341 -20.53 -3.74 -21.66
C ALA A 341 -19.02 -3.89 -21.99
N ASP A 342 -18.22 -4.47 -21.10
CA ASP A 342 -16.75 -4.58 -21.25
C ASP A 342 -16.28 -6.02 -21.00
N PRO A 343 -15.75 -6.72 -22.05
CA PRO A 343 -15.22 -8.08 -21.90
C PRO A 343 -14.04 -8.18 -20.91
N MET A 344 -13.20 -7.14 -20.76
CA MET A 344 -12.11 -7.13 -19.79
C MET A 344 -12.64 -7.02 -18.37
N PHE A 345 -13.66 -6.18 -18.15
CA PHE A 345 -14.35 -6.09 -16.87
C PHE A 345 -14.91 -7.46 -16.47
N LYS A 346 -15.57 -8.13 -17.42
CA LYS A 346 -16.10 -9.48 -17.21
C LYS A 346 -15.02 -10.49 -16.87
N GLU A 347 -13.89 -10.50 -17.60
CA GLU A 347 -12.78 -11.42 -17.36
C GLU A 347 -12.24 -11.27 -15.93
N ILE A 348 -12.05 -10.03 -15.47
CA ILE A 348 -11.54 -9.75 -14.12
C ILE A 348 -12.57 -10.14 -13.06
N LEU A 349 -13.84 -9.75 -13.26
CA LEU A 349 -14.93 -10.07 -12.34
C LEU A 349 -15.12 -11.58 -12.16
N ASP A 350 -15.10 -12.33 -13.26
CA ASP A 350 -15.20 -13.79 -13.24
C ASP A 350 -14.04 -14.42 -12.47
N SER A 351 -12.80 -13.93 -12.71
CA SER A 351 -11.59 -14.38 -12.01
C SER A 351 -11.70 -14.13 -10.50
N GLN A 352 -12.01 -12.90 -10.10
CA GLN A 352 -12.15 -12.55 -8.67
C GLN A 352 -13.28 -13.34 -7.99
N THR A 353 -14.42 -13.45 -8.65
CA THR A 353 -15.58 -14.19 -8.11
C THR A 353 -15.26 -15.67 -7.92
N ALA A 354 -14.63 -16.30 -8.91
CA ALA A 354 -14.25 -17.71 -8.82
C ALA A 354 -13.22 -17.94 -7.71
N TYR A 355 -12.20 -17.08 -7.64
CA TYR A 355 -11.18 -17.17 -6.61
C TYR A 355 -11.75 -16.97 -5.21
N MET A 356 -12.53 -15.92 -4.99
CA MET A 356 -13.18 -15.61 -3.71
C MET A 356 -14.08 -16.77 -3.24
N LYS A 357 -14.87 -17.34 -4.15
CA LYS A 357 -15.73 -18.51 -3.83
C LYS A 357 -14.91 -19.73 -3.38
N MET A 358 -13.72 -19.92 -3.94
CA MET A 358 -12.79 -20.99 -3.54
C MET A 358 -12.15 -20.67 -2.18
N ALA A 359 -11.57 -19.49 -2.03
CA ALA A 359 -10.85 -19.06 -0.83
C ALA A 359 -11.78 -19.05 0.41
N ARG A 360 -13.02 -18.57 0.28
CA ARG A 360 -13.97 -18.48 1.41
C ARG A 360 -14.40 -19.82 1.98
N LYS A 361 -14.35 -20.91 1.21
CA LYS A 361 -14.55 -22.26 1.76
C LYS A 361 -13.45 -22.63 2.77
N TRP A 362 -12.23 -22.14 2.54
CA TRP A 362 -11.14 -22.32 3.50
C TRP A 362 -11.31 -21.35 4.67
N THR A 363 -11.55 -20.07 4.41
CA THR A 363 -11.75 -19.05 5.45
C THR A 363 -12.85 -19.47 6.44
N GLU A 364 -13.95 -20.06 5.95
CA GLU A 364 -15.08 -20.50 6.77
C GLU A 364 -14.67 -21.55 7.84
N ILE A 365 -13.83 -22.50 7.46
CA ILE A 365 -13.39 -23.59 8.36
C ILE A 365 -12.08 -23.31 9.07
N SER A 366 -11.43 -22.20 8.78
CA SER A 366 -10.15 -21.75 9.40
C SER A 366 -10.36 -20.47 10.22
N ASP A 367 -9.94 -19.31 9.67
CA ASP A 367 -9.90 -18.06 10.41
C ASP A 367 -11.25 -17.64 10.98
N TYR A 368 -12.33 -17.78 10.19
CA TYR A 368 -13.67 -17.43 10.68
C TYR A 368 -14.12 -18.34 11.82
N ALA A 369 -13.94 -19.66 11.68
CA ALA A 369 -14.29 -20.62 12.74
C ALA A 369 -13.48 -20.33 14.01
N TYR A 370 -12.17 -20.11 13.86
CA TYR A 370 -11.30 -19.78 15.00
C TYR A 370 -11.73 -18.48 15.69
N LEU A 371 -11.91 -17.40 14.93
CA LEU A 371 -12.29 -16.09 15.47
C LEU A 371 -13.68 -16.13 16.12
N LYS A 372 -14.65 -16.79 15.48
CA LYS A 372 -16.02 -16.91 16.00
C LYS A 372 -16.04 -17.55 17.40
N ASP A 373 -15.19 -18.54 17.65
CA ASP A 373 -15.17 -19.30 18.90
C ASP A 373 -14.20 -18.74 19.95
N ASN A 374 -13.35 -17.75 19.58
CA ASN A 374 -12.27 -17.21 20.43
C ASN A 374 -12.26 -15.66 20.55
N LEU A 375 -13.25 -14.95 20.01
CA LEU A 375 -13.48 -13.54 20.31
C LEU A 375 -14.29 -13.49 21.63
N GLU A 376 -13.63 -13.04 22.72
CA GLU A 376 -14.26 -12.80 24.02
C GLU A 376 -14.88 -11.40 24.09
#